data_5d1135d2b45cacf91a5705a95a875412
#
_entry.id   5d1135d2b45cacf91a5705a95a875412
#
_cell.length_a   1.000
_cell.length_b   1.000
_cell.length_c   1.000
_cell.angle_alpha   90.00
_cell.angle_beta   90.00
_cell.angle_gamma   90.00
#
_symmetry.space_group_name_H-M   'P 1'
#
loop_
_entity.id
_entity.type
_entity.pdbx_description
1 polymer ?
#
loop_
_entity_poly.entity_id
_entity_poly.type
_entity_poly.pdbx_seq_one_letter_code
_entity_poly.pdbx_strand_id
1 'polypeptide(L)'
;MTSLRFDLANVGFAEGERYERARPGYPPGAIAALCAACGITPGRTVLDLAAGTGKLTRELVACGAQVMAVEPVAGMREQLAAGLPGIQIVQGTAERIGLDDASVDVVMVGQAFHWFDGPAALQEIHRVLVPGGAIGLVWNVMDRRVGWVERVQELIHRHRGPNPWYAGHAWRAAFTAQCGFAELQHRVVTNAQPVDVAGLIDRVASISFIATLPDEERSVLMNEVRHIVAEELPGQARFAIPYVTDIFWSHRMG
;
A
#
# COMPACT_ATOMS: atom_id res chain seq x y z
N MET A 1 1.21 17.68 -13.85
CA MET A 1 0.43 17.15 -12.72
C MET A 1 1.18 16.11 -11.89
N THR A 2 2.33 15.61 -12.33
CA THR A 2 3.13 14.54 -11.68
C THR A 2 3.91 15.02 -10.44
N SER A 3 4.37 16.28 -10.39
CA SER A 3 5.20 16.83 -9.29
C SER A 3 4.48 16.89 -7.94
N LEU A 4 3.24 17.36 -7.89
CA LEU A 4 2.48 17.50 -6.63
C LEU A 4 2.17 16.15 -5.94
N ARG A 5 1.98 15.06 -6.70
CA ARG A 5 1.76 13.72 -6.14
C ARG A 5 3.04 13.18 -5.49
N PHE A 6 4.19 13.47 -6.09
CA PHE A 6 5.50 13.10 -5.57
C PHE A 6 5.88 13.87 -4.30
N ASP A 7 5.55 15.17 -4.25
CA ASP A 7 5.88 16.03 -3.11
C ASP A 7 5.09 15.63 -1.85
N LEU A 8 3.81 15.27 -1.99
CA LEU A 8 2.99 14.76 -0.88
C LEU A 8 3.47 13.40 -0.36
N ALA A 9 3.91 12.52 -1.26
CA ALA A 9 4.53 11.25 -0.86
C ALA A 9 5.85 11.51 -0.11
N ASN A 10 6.72 12.40 -0.61
CA ASN A 10 8.01 12.71 0.00
C ASN A 10 7.88 13.32 1.41
N VAL A 11 6.93 14.22 1.65
CA VAL A 11 6.75 14.86 2.97
C VAL A 11 6.09 13.90 3.98
N GLY A 12 5.06 13.13 3.56
CA GLY A 12 4.37 12.18 4.45
C GLY A 12 5.21 10.97 4.83
N PHE A 13 6.29 10.69 4.09
CA PHE A 13 7.16 9.53 4.31
C PHE A 13 8.52 9.87 4.93
N ALA A 14 8.80 11.15 5.25
CA ALA A 14 10.04 11.57 5.89
C ALA A 14 10.24 10.98 7.31
N GLU A 15 9.16 10.54 7.98
CA GLU A 15 9.18 9.86 9.28
C GLU A 15 9.05 8.33 9.14
N GLY A 16 9.90 7.68 8.34
CA GLY A 16 9.74 6.29 7.97
C GLY A 16 9.65 5.28 9.12
N GLU A 17 10.35 5.47 10.24
CA GLU A 17 10.21 4.59 11.41
C GLU A 17 8.82 4.69 12.04
N ARG A 18 8.26 5.88 12.12
CA ARG A 18 6.90 6.09 12.62
C ARG A 18 5.88 5.48 11.66
N TYR A 19 6.07 5.68 10.36
CA TYR A 19 5.25 5.07 9.32
C TYR A 19 5.26 3.55 9.42
N GLU A 20 6.43 2.94 9.59
CA GLU A 20 6.61 1.50 9.70
C GLU A 20 5.87 0.92 10.90
N ARG A 21 5.98 1.54 12.07
CA ARG A 21 5.28 1.09 13.29
C ARG A 21 3.78 1.33 13.24
N ALA A 22 3.35 2.44 12.65
CA ALA A 22 1.95 2.87 12.65
C ALA A 22 1.06 2.06 11.70
N ARG A 23 1.62 1.46 10.65
CA ARG A 23 0.85 0.75 9.63
C ARG A 23 0.79 -0.75 9.91
N PRO A 24 -0.40 -1.42 9.74
CA PRO A 24 -0.50 -2.86 9.92
C PRO A 24 0.34 -3.62 8.88
N GLY A 25 0.84 -4.80 9.25
CA GLY A 25 1.32 -5.79 8.30
C GLY A 25 0.18 -6.39 7.47
N TYR A 26 0.53 -7.18 6.48
CA TYR A 26 -0.46 -7.92 5.70
C TYR A 26 -0.78 -9.24 6.42
N PRO A 27 -2.05 -9.66 6.48
CA PRO A 27 -2.39 -10.95 7.10
C PRO A 27 -1.83 -12.10 6.27
N PRO A 28 -1.23 -13.13 6.90
CA PRO A 28 -0.62 -14.26 6.18
C PRO A 28 -1.55 -14.91 5.15
N GLY A 29 -2.86 -14.98 5.46
CA GLY A 29 -3.86 -15.52 4.54
C GLY A 29 -4.05 -14.68 3.25
N ALA A 30 -3.85 -13.36 3.30
CA ALA A 30 -3.91 -12.51 2.11
C ALA A 30 -2.65 -12.71 1.24
N ILE A 31 -1.47 -12.75 1.88
CA ILE A 31 -0.21 -12.98 1.16
C ILE A 31 -0.21 -14.37 0.52
N ALA A 32 -0.57 -15.42 1.26
CA ALA A 32 -0.66 -16.78 0.71
C ALA A 32 -1.64 -16.86 -0.49
N ALA A 33 -2.80 -16.19 -0.39
CA ALA A 33 -3.77 -16.15 -1.47
C ALA A 33 -3.23 -15.44 -2.73
N LEU A 34 -2.53 -14.30 -2.55
CA LEU A 34 -1.88 -13.59 -3.65
C LEU A 34 -0.73 -14.39 -4.25
N CYS A 35 0.13 -15.00 -3.43
CA CYS A 35 1.22 -15.86 -3.90
C CYS A 35 0.67 -17.00 -4.76
N ALA A 36 -0.40 -17.68 -4.30
CA ALA A 36 -1.04 -18.74 -5.06
C ALA A 36 -1.66 -18.22 -6.37
N ALA A 37 -2.39 -17.11 -6.31
CA ALA A 37 -3.10 -16.53 -7.46
C ALA A 37 -2.15 -15.99 -8.54
N CYS A 38 -1.02 -15.43 -8.15
CA CYS A 38 0.00 -14.90 -9.07
C CYS A 38 1.09 -15.93 -9.44
N GLY A 39 1.01 -17.15 -8.93
CA GLY A 39 1.99 -18.21 -9.21
C GLY A 39 3.37 -17.94 -8.58
N ILE A 40 3.42 -17.24 -7.44
CA ILE A 40 4.68 -17.00 -6.72
C ILE A 40 5.09 -18.28 -6.01
N THR A 41 6.25 -18.81 -6.42
CA THR A 41 6.89 -20.00 -5.85
C THR A 41 8.38 -19.75 -5.65
N PRO A 42 9.09 -20.57 -4.89
CA PRO A 42 10.55 -20.42 -4.75
C PRO A 42 11.27 -20.34 -6.09
N GLY A 43 12.15 -19.34 -6.24
CA GLY A 43 12.91 -19.08 -7.45
C GLY A 43 12.24 -18.19 -8.50
N ARG A 44 10.97 -17.84 -8.33
CA ARG A 44 10.30 -16.85 -9.20
C ARG A 44 10.79 -15.44 -8.90
N THR A 45 11.01 -14.66 -9.94
CA THR A 45 11.42 -13.26 -9.85
C THR A 45 10.21 -12.38 -9.63
N VAL A 46 10.16 -11.71 -8.48
CA VAL A 46 9.03 -10.84 -8.09
C VAL A 46 9.51 -9.41 -7.91
N LEU A 47 8.86 -8.48 -8.59
CA LEU A 47 9.06 -7.05 -8.40
C LEU A 47 8.05 -6.52 -7.37
N ASP A 48 8.53 -5.94 -6.27
CA ASP A 48 7.73 -5.08 -5.39
C ASP A 48 7.83 -3.63 -5.90
N LEU A 49 6.76 -3.13 -6.50
CA LEU A 49 6.72 -1.83 -7.15
C LEU A 49 6.11 -0.78 -6.22
N ALA A 50 6.81 0.34 -6.00
CA ALA A 50 6.56 1.33 -4.96
C ALA A 50 6.65 0.68 -3.56
N ALA A 51 7.78 0.00 -3.32
CA ALA A 51 8.00 -0.88 -2.18
C ALA A 51 8.02 -0.16 -0.82
N GLY A 52 8.20 1.15 -0.81
CA GLY A 52 8.27 1.95 0.42
C GLY A 52 9.40 1.47 1.33
N THR A 53 9.07 1.22 2.60
CA THR A 53 9.99 0.70 3.61
C THR A 53 10.16 -0.83 3.55
N GLY A 54 9.54 -1.51 2.56
CA GLY A 54 9.68 -2.95 2.34
C GLY A 54 8.71 -3.84 3.13
N LYS A 55 7.55 -3.32 3.57
CA LYS A 55 6.55 -4.15 4.27
C LYS A 55 6.09 -5.34 3.43
N LEU A 56 5.74 -5.11 2.16
CA LEU A 56 5.35 -6.18 1.26
C LEU A 56 6.58 -7.00 0.81
N THR A 57 7.70 -6.35 0.57
CA THR A 57 8.97 -7.01 0.22
C THR A 57 9.34 -8.13 1.20
N ARG A 58 9.24 -7.87 2.53
CA ARG A 58 9.50 -8.87 3.57
C ARG A 58 8.62 -10.11 3.47
N GLU A 59 7.34 -9.89 3.21
CA GLU A 59 6.37 -11.00 3.04
C GLU A 59 6.68 -11.83 1.79
N LEU A 60 7.05 -11.18 0.69
CA LEU A 60 7.40 -11.86 -0.56
C LEU A 60 8.70 -12.66 -0.44
N VAL A 61 9.70 -12.13 0.26
CA VAL A 61 10.94 -12.85 0.59
C VAL A 61 10.64 -14.08 1.45
N ALA A 62 9.75 -13.94 2.44
CA ALA A 62 9.34 -15.06 3.29
C ALA A 62 8.59 -16.17 2.50
N CYS A 63 7.98 -15.85 1.35
CA CYS A 63 7.40 -16.82 0.42
C CYS A 63 8.45 -17.55 -0.43
N GLY A 64 9.76 -17.23 -0.30
CA GLY A 64 10.85 -17.84 -1.06
C GLY A 64 11.06 -17.25 -2.45
N ALA A 65 10.43 -16.14 -2.79
CA ALA A 65 10.62 -15.45 -4.06
C ALA A 65 12.00 -14.79 -4.15
N GLN A 66 12.53 -14.65 -5.37
CA GLN A 66 13.65 -13.77 -5.67
C GLN A 66 13.09 -12.34 -5.86
N VAL A 67 13.16 -11.54 -4.80
CA VAL A 67 12.51 -10.22 -4.78
C VAL A 67 13.47 -9.12 -5.19
N MET A 68 13.02 -8.23 -6.08
CA MET A 68 13.60 -6.93 -6.33
C MET A 68 12.57 -5.85 -6.02
N ALA A 69 13.04 -4.65 -5.68
CA ALA A 69 12.18 -3.55 -5.30
C ALA A 69 12.43 -2.31 -6.17
N VAL A 70 11.37 -1.62 -6.54
CA VAL A 70 11.43 -0.30 -7.16
C VAL A 70 10.74 0.71 -6.25
N GLU A 71 11.47 1.79 -5.89
CA GLU A 71 10.96 2.83 -5.01
C GLU A 71 11.53 4.20 -5.43
N PRO A 72 10.68 5.22 -5.69
CA PRO A 72 11.14 6.53 -6.10
C PRO A 72 11.76 7.37 -4.97
N VAL A 73 11.31 7.20 -3.71
CA VAL A 73 11.68 8.05 -2.57
C VAL A 73 13.00 7.58 -1.94
N ALA A 74 14.02 8.43 -1.91
CA ALA A 74 15.36 8.07 -1.42
C ALA A 74 15.36 7.56 0.02
N GLY A 75 14.72 8.28 0.96
CA GLY A 75 14.66 7.87 2.36
C GLY A 75 13.94 6.53 2.58
N MET A 76 12.95 6.20 1.74
CA MET A 76 12.30 4.89 1.77
C MET A 76 13.24 3.78 1.29
N ARG A 77 13.99 4.03 0.20
CA ARG A 77 15.00 3.08 -0.30
C ARG A 77 16.09 2.80 0.74
N GLU A 78 16.54 3.84 1.46
CA GLU A 78 17.55 3.70 2.52
C GLU A 78 17.04 2.80 3.66
N GLN A 79 15.80 2.99 4.10
CA GLN A 79 15.17 2.16 5.13
C GLN A 79 14.94 0.72 4.64
N LEU A 80 14.49 0.55 3.41
CA LEU A 80 14.34 -0.77 2.79
C LEU A 80 15.68 -1.50 2.76
N ALA A 81 16.75 -0.84 2.30
CA ALA A 81 18.10 -1.39 2.25
C ALA A 81 18.63 -1.78 3.64
N ALA A 82 18.38 -0.94 4.65
CA ALA A 82 18.78 -1.23 6.03
C ALA A 82 17.99 -2.42 6.62
N GLY A 83 16.69 -2.53 6.32
CA GLY A 83 15.81 -3.57 6.84
C GLY A 83 15.90 -4.91 6.11
N LEU A 84 16.37 -4.92 4.86
CA LEU A 84 16.44 -6.09 3.98
C LEU A 84 17.77 -6.10 3.19
N PRO A 85 18.90 -6.34 3.87
CA PRO A 85 20.20 -6.38 3.20
C PRO A 85 20.22 -7.50 2.14
N GLY A 86 20.71 -7.15 0.95
CA GLY A 86 20.82 -8.09 -0.19
C GLY A 86 19.65 -8.04 -1.18
N ILE A 87 18.58 -7.30 -0.90
CA ILE A 87 17.54 -7.03 -1.91
C ILE A 87 18.07 -6.03 -2.95
N GLN A 88 17.88 -6.35 -4.23
CA GLN A 88 18.14 -5.41 -5.31
C GLN A 88 17.09 -4.29 -5.27
N ILE A 89 17.53 -3.05 -5.09
CA ILE A 89 16.66 -1.87 -5.04
C ILE A 89 17.01 -0.95 -6.19
N VAL A 90 16.00 -0.60 -6.98
CA VAL A 90 16.13 0.28 -8.14
C VAL A 90 15.35 1.56 -7.89
N GLN A 91 15.95 2.70 -8.24
CA GLN A 91 15.22 3.97 -8.28
C GLN A 91 14.37 4.02 -9.54
N GLY A 92 13.05 4.13 -9.38
CA GLY A 92 12.12 4.20 -10.51
C GLY A 92 10.71 4.58 -10.06
N THR A 93 9.81 4.77 -11.02
CA THR A 93 8.39 4.99 -10.78
C THR A 93 7.57 3.88 -11.43
N ALA A 94 6.27 3.83 -11.18
CA ALA A 94 5.40 2.84 -11.82
C ALA A 94 5.30 3.04 -13.34
N GLU A 95 5.44 4.28 -13.79
CA GLU A 95 5.41 4.67 -15.20
C GLU A 95 6.77 4.53 -15.90
N ARG A 96 7.84 4.31 -15.12
CA ARG A 96 9.22 4.10 -15.59
C ARG A 96 10.01 3.26 -14.58
N ILE A 97 9.84 1.95 -14.68
CA ILE A 97 10.37 0.97 -13.73
C ILE A 97 11.90 0.86 -13.80
N GLY A 98 12.47 0.99 -14.99
CA GLY A 98 13.94 0.92 -15.18
C GLY A 98 14.50 -0.50 -15.21
N LEU A 99 13.68 -1.51 -15.48
CA LEU A 99 14.06 -2.90 -15.72
C LEU A 99 13.90 -3.25 -17.20
N ASP A 100 14.56 -4.31 -17.64
CA ASP A 100 14.45 -4.82 -19.00
C ASP A 100 13.05 -5.40 -19.31
N ASP A 101 12.71 -5.51 -20.60
CA ASP A 101 11.49 -6.17 -21.06
C ASP A 101 11.48 -7.64 -20.62
N ALA A 102 10.32 -8.15 -20.24
CA ALA A 102 10.12 -9.56 -19.87
C ALA A 102 11.16 -10.09 -18.86
N SER A 103 11.48 -9.28 -17.84
CA SER A 103 12.51 -9.57 -16.83
C SER A 103 11.98 -10.07 -15.50
N VAL A 104 10.68 -10.00 -15.24
CA VAL A 104 10.05 -10.43 -13.98
C VAL A 104 8.83 -11.30 -14.22
N ASP A 105 8.62 -12.27 -13.35
CA ASP A 105 7.46 -13.18 -13.41
C ASP A 105 6.20 -12.55 -12.85
N VAL A 106 6.34 -11.75 -11.78
CA VAL A 106 5.23 -11.13 -11.07
C VAL A 106 5.59 -9.71 -10.66
N VAL A 107 4.64 -8.78 -10.80
CA VAL A 107 4.70 -7.45 -10.21
C VAL A 107 3.69 -7.36 -9.07
N MET A 108 4.16 -6.98 -7.90
CA MET A 108 3.33 -6.77 -6.71
C MET A 108 3.31 -5.29 -6.33
N VAL A 109 2.14 -4.77 -5.94
CA VAL A 109 1.96 -3.38 -5.50
C VAL A 109 1.20 -3.36 -4.19
N GLY A 110 1.84 -2.89 -3.12
CA GLY A 110 1.22 -2.72 -1.80
C GLY A 110 0.83 -1.27 -1.54
N GLN A 111 -0.45 -0.98 -1.30
CA GLN A 111 -0.96 0.34 -0.87
C GLN A 111 -0.73 1.50 -1.86
N ALA A 112 -0.24 1.27 -3.08
CA ALA A 112 0.29 2.35 -3.90
C ALA A 112 -0.42 2.60 -5.23
N PHE A 113 -1.05 1.62 -5.87
CA PHE A 113 -1.53 1.72 -7.26
C PHE A 113 -2.47 2.91 -7.51
N HIS A 114 -3.22 3.37 -6.53
CA HIS A 114 -4.11 4.54 -6.65
C HIS A 114 -3.38 5.89 -6.81
N TRP A 115 -2.05 5.90 -6.61
CA TRP A 115 -1.20 7.06 -6.86
C TRP A 115 -0.67 7.13 -8.29
N PHE A 116 -0.72 6.02 -9.03
CA PHE A 116 -0.11 5.89 -10.35
C PHE A 116 -0.95 6.58 -11.43
N ASP A 117 -0.29 6.96 -12.53
CA ASP A 117 -0.97 7.09 -13.81
C ASP A 117 -1.30 5.66 -14.29
N GLY A 118 -2.52 5.20 -14.01
CA GLY A 118 -2.90 3.81 -14.18
C GLY A 118 -2.61 3.23 -15.57
N PRO A 119 -3.03 3.89 -16.68
CA PRO A 119 -2.72 3.43 -18.04
C PRO A 119 -1.22 3.34 -18.34
N ALA A 120 -0.44 4.36 -17.98
CA ALA A 120 1.00 4.38 -18.20
C ALA A 120 1.72 3.34 -17.34
N ALA A 121 1.31 3.19 -16.07
CA ALA A 121 1.84 2.17 -15.17
C ALA A 121 1.54 0.76 -15.67
N LEU A 122 0.31 0.46 -16.12
CA LEU A 122 -0.03 -0.86 -16.65
C LEU A 122 0.75 -1.18 -17.93
N GLN A 123 0.99 -0.21 -18.79
CA GLN A 123 1.83 -0.40 -19.97
C GLN A 123 3.27 -0.79 -19.58
N GLU A 124 3.86 -0.09 -18.61
CA GLU A 124 5.21 -0.35 -18.14
C GLU A 124 5.30 -1.68 -17.36
N ILE A 125 4.30 -2.00 -16.52
CA ILE A 125 4.19 -3.29 -15.84
C ILE A 125 4.06 -4.43 -16.88
N HIS A 126 3.24 -4.25 -17.90
CA HIS A 126 3.12 -5.22 -19.00
C HIS A 126 4.45 -5.43 -19.72
N ARG A 127 5.24 -4.38 -19.96
CA ARG A 127 6.55 -4.46 -20.61
C ARG A 127 7.54 -5.34 -19.83
N VAL A 128 7.65 -5.12 -18.50
CA VAL A 128 8.62 -5.83 -17.65
C VAL A 128 8.20 -7.26 -17.29
N LEU A 129 6.91 -7.58 -17.31
CA LEU A 129 6.42 -8.93 -17.07
C LEU A 129 6.79 -9.89 -18.21
N VAL A 130 7.14 -11.11 -17.88
CA VAL A 130 7.22 -12.20 -18.87
C VAL A 130 5.84 -12.51 -19.47
N PRO A 131 5.73 -13.10 -20.67
CA PRO A 131 4.45 -13.60 -21.18
C PRO A 131 3.77 -14.55 -20.17
N GLY A 132 2.49 -14.31 -19.88
CA GLY A 132 1.75 -15.05 -18.86
C GLY A 132 2.09 -14.70 -17.40
N GLY A 133 2.93 -13.68 -17.18
CA GLY A 133 3.22 -13.15 -15.86
C GLY A 133 2.00 -12.50 -15.20
N ALA A 134 2.09 -12.15 -13.93
CA ALA A 134 0.96 -11.65 -13.16
C ALA A 134 1.23 -10.30 -12.49
N ILE A 135 0.17 -9.52 -12.29
CA ILE A 135 0.14 -8.37 -11.37
C ILE A 135 -0.72 -8.71 -10.16
N GLY A 136 -0.21 -8.42 -8.96
CA GLY A 136 -0.96 -8.52 -7.70
C GLY A 136 -0.98 -7.17 -6.99
N LEU A 137 -2.15 -6.80 -6.47
CA LEU A 137 -2.35 -5.56 -5.74
C LEU A 137 -2.90 -5.88 -4.35
N VAL A 138 -2.45 -5.15 -3.32
CA VAL A 138 -2.94 -5.37 -1.96
C VAL A 138 -3.12 -4.05 -1.21
N TRP A 139 -4.25 -3.93 -0.49
CA TRP A 139 -4.52 -2.81 0.41
C TRP A 139 -5.05 -3.30 1.76
N ASN A 140 -4.54 -2.72 2.84
CA ASN A 140 -5.18 -2.74 4.15
C ASN A 140 -6.06 -1.50 4.29
N VAL A 141 -7.34 -1.69 4.48
CA VAL A 141 -8.34 -0.63 4.64
C VAL A 141 -9.02 -0.78 5.99
N MET A 142 -9.13 0.28 6.77
CA MET A 142 -9.90 0.24 8.02
C MET A 142 -11.35 -0.14 7.72
N ASP A 143 -11.91 -1.07 8.49
CA ASP A 143 -13.25 -1.61 8.25
C ASP A 143 -14.35 -0.64 8.70
N ARG A 144 -14.87 0.13 7.77
CA ARG A 144 -15.91 1.13 7.99
C ARG A 144 -17.27 0.56 8.43
N ARG A 145 -17.45 -0.76 8.39
CA ARG A 145 -18.65 -1.41 8.93
C ARG A 145 -18.70 -1.35 10.45
N VAL A 146 -17.59 -1.04 11.12
CA VAL A 146 -17.49 -0.85 12.56
C VAL A 146 -17.69 0.65 12.88
N GLY A 147 -18.70 0.98 13.67
CA GLY A 147 -19.20 2.35 13.86
C GLY A 147 -18.12 3.38 14.27
N TRP A 148 -17.28 3.07 15.27
CA TRP A 148 -16.23 3.98 15.69
C TRP A 148 -15.16 4.20 14.59
N VAL A 149 -14.87 3.17 13.80
CA VAL A 149 -13.95 3.27 12.66
C VAL A 149 -14.53 4.17 11.58
N GLU A 150 -15.82 4.04 11.30
CA GLU A 150 -16.53 4.93 10.36
C GLU A 150 -16.39 6.39 10.78
N ARG A 151 -16.67 6.69 12.06
CA ARG A 151 -16.53 8.06 12.61
C ARG A 151 -15.11 8.61 12.44
N VAL A 152 -14.08 7.80 12.74
CA VAL A 152 -12.67 8.18 12.53
C VAL A 152 -12.37 8.40 11.05
N GLN A 153 -12.86 7.54 10.17
CA GLN A 153 -12.68 7.68 8.72
C GLN A 153 -13.36 8.92 8.15
N GLU A 154 -14.51 9.32 8.68
CA GLU A 154 -15.19 10.58 8.31
C GLU A 154 -14.36 11.81 8.68
N LEU A 155 -13.75 11.82 9.88
CA LEU A 155 -12.84 12.89 10.28
C LEU A 155 -11.63 12.98 9.30
N ILE A 156 -10.99 11.86 9.01
CA ILE A 156 -9.87 11.80 8.07
C ILE A 156 -10.30 12.31 6.69
N HIS A 157 -11.49 11.93 6.23
CA HIS A 157 -12.01 12.30 4.90
C HIS A 157 -12.20 13.82 4.71
N ARG A 158 -12.57 14.55 5.76
CA ARG A 158 -12.73 16.02 5.71
C ARG A 158 -11.45 16.73 5.29
N HIS A 159 -10.28 16.14 5.62
CA HIS A 159 -8.96 16.72 5.31
C HIS A 159 -8.34 16.16 4.02
N ARG A 160 -9.01 15.26 3.30
CA ARG A 160 -8.44 14.59 2.13
C ARG A 160 -8.17 15.53 0.95
N GLY A 161 -9.02 16.52 0.73
CA GLY A 161 -8.94 17.38 -0.46
C GLY A 161 -8.97 16.57 -1.76
N PRO A 162 -8.15 16.96 -2.77
CA PRO A 162 -8.10 16.29 -4.08
C PRO A 162 -7.21 15.03 -4.10
N ASN A 163 -6.72 14.58 -2.95
CA ASN A 163 -5.77 13.45 -2.91
C ASN A 163 -6.42 12.15 -3.42
N PRO A 164 -5.65 11.33 -4.16
CA PRO A 164 -6.11 10.02 -4.60
C PRO A 164 -6.56 9.16 -3.41
N TRP A 165 -7.58 8.37 -3.64
CA TRP A 165 -8.20 7.56 -2.61
C TRP A 165 -8.47 6.15 -3.11
N TYR A 166 -7.99 5.14 -2.39
CA TYR A 166 -8.22 3.75 -2.74
C TYR A 166 -9.71 3.42 -2.85
N ALA A 167 -10.51 3.76 -1.82
CA ALA A 167 -11.93 3.41 -1.73
C ALA A 167 -12.84 4.12 -2.77
N GLY A 168 -12.33 5.15 -3.45
CA GLY A 168 -13.03 5.75 -4.60
C GLY A 168 -12.99 4.89 -5.86
N HIS A 169 -12.20 3.83 -5.85
CA HIS A 169 -12.04 2.84 -6.92
C HIS A 169 -11.70 3.40 -8.31
N ALA A 170 -11.41 4.71 -8.45
CA ALA A 170 -11.07 5.34 -9.72
C ALA A 170 -9.86 4.67 -10.41
N TRP A 171 -8.94 4.11 -9.63
CA TRP A 171 -7.79 3.37 -10.14
C TRP A 171 -8.17 2.13 -10.96
N ARG A 172 -9.35 1.52 -10.70
CA ARG A 172 -9.85 0.36 -11.47
C ARG A 172 -10.13 0.68 -12.93
N ALA A 173 -10.42 1.95 -13.24
CA ALA A 173 -10.69 2.39 -14.61
C ALA A 173 -9.48 2.18 -15.56
N ALA A 174 -8.27 2.00 -15.02
CA ALA A 174 -7.09 1.67 -15.82
C ALA A 174 -7.14 0.23 -16.37
N PHE A 175 -7.84 -0.70 -15.69
CA PHE A 175 -7.97 -2.10 -16.12
C PHE A 175 -9.10 -2.24 -17.15
N THR A 176 -8.88 -1.67 -18.33
CA THR A 176 -9.77 -1.80 -19.48
C THR A 176 -9.44 -3.04 -20.31
N ALA A 177 -10.31 -3.41 -21.25
CA ALA A 177 -10.05 -4.52 -22.17
C ALA A 177 -8.77 -4.34 -23.03
N GLN A 178 -8.27 -3.10 -23.17
CA GLN A 178 -7.07 -2.78 -23.95
C GLN A 178 -5.80 -2.67 -23.12
N CYS A 179 -5.85 -2.89 -21.79
CA CYS A 179 -4.67 -2.75 -20.93
C CYS A 179 -3.66 -3.91 -21.05
N GLY A 180 -3.96 -4.96 -21.82
CA GLY A 180 -3.08 -6.12 -21.99
C GLY A 180 -3.13 -7.12 -20.83
N PHE A 181 -4.10 -6.99 -19.94
CA PHE A 181 -4.32 -7.89 -18.80
C PHE A 181 -5.69 -8.55 -18.87
N ALA A 182 -5.80 -9.75 -18.31
CA ALA A 182 -7.06 -10.44 -18.13
C ALA A 182 -7.98 -9.67 -17.14
N GLU A 183 -9.21 -10.16 -16.96
CA GLU A 183 -10.14 -9.57 -16.00
C GLU A 183 -9.54 -9.53 -14.59
N LEU A 184 -9.66 -8.37 -13.93
CA LEU A 184 -9.15 -8.16 -12.58
C LEU A 184 -9.97 -8.96 -11.56
N GLN A 185 -9.34 -9.95 -10.95
CA GLN A 185 -9.93 -10.76 -9.89
C GLN A 185 -9.81 -10.07 -8.54
N HIS A 186 -10.68 -10.38 -7.58
CA HIS A 186 -10.72 -9.75 -6.27
C HIS A 186 -11.06 -10.75 -5.16
N ARG A 187 -10.42 -10.59 -4.01
CA ARG A 187 -10.75 -11.30 -2.78
C ARG A 187 -10.51 -10.39 -1.56
N VAL A 188 -11.30 -10.58 -0.52
CA VAL A 188 -11.22 -9.86 0.75
C VAL A 188 -10.80 -10.82 1.85
N VAL A 189 -9.86 -10.36 2.70
CA VAL A 189 -9.41 -11.09 3.90
C VAL A 189 -9.53 -10.16 5.10
N THR A 190 -10.05 -10.64 6.22
CA THR A 190 -10.11 -9.86 7.46
C THR A 190 -8.73 -9.69 8.06
N ASN A 191 -8.48 -8.52 8.67
CA ASN A 191 -7.25 -8.19 9.35
C ASN A 191 -7.56 -7.34 10.60
N ALA A 192 -6.65 -7.29 11.56
CA ALA A 192 -6.78 -6.45 12.74
C ALA A 192 -5.40 -6.01 13.22
N GLN A 193 -5.30 -4.78 13.69
CA GLN A 193 -4.08 -4.22 14.27
C GLN A 193 -4.29 -3.94 15.75
N PRO A 194 -3.67 -4.71 16.67
CA PRO A 194 -3.69 -4.39 18.09
C PRO A 194 -2.94 -3.08 18.38
N VAL A 195 -3.62 -2.15 19.06
CA VAL A 195 -3.08 -0.83 19.41
C VAL A 195 -3.60 -0.38 20.77
N ASP A 196 -3.01 0.68 21.29
CA ASP A 196 -3.59 1.59 22.26
C ASP A 196 -4.03 2.89 21.58
N VAL A 197 -4.50 3.86 22.35
CA VAL A 197 -4.92 5.18 21.82
C VAL A 197 -3.76 5.89 21.11
N ALA A 198 -2.53 5.80 21.65
CA ALA A 198 -1.36 6.41 21.04
C ALA A 198 -1.04 5.78 19.67
N GLY A 199 -1.11 4.46 19.56
CA GLY A 199 -0.93 3.74 18.29
C GLY A 199 -1.99 4.08 17.24
N LEU A 200 -3.25 4.29 17.63
CA LEU A 200 -4.28 4.78 16.69
C LEU A 200 -3.96 6.21 16.22
N ILE A 201 -3.56 7.10 17.13
CA ILE A 201 -3.15 8.46 16.78
C ILE A 201 -1.98 8.44 15.81
N ASP A 202 -0.94 7.64 16.07
CA ASP A 202 0.18 7.47 15.16
C ASP A 202 -0.26 6.92 13.79
N ARG A 203 -1.21 5.98 13.80
CA ARG A 203 -1.78 5.43 12.56
C ARG A 203 -2.49 6.51 11.73
N VAL A 204 -3.30 7.36 12.35
CA VAL A 204 -4.00 8.47 11.67
C VAL A 204 -2.99 9.50 11.19
N ALA A 205 -2.04 9.92 12.04
CA ALA A 205 -1.01 10.90 11.72
C ALA A 205 -0.07 10.45 10.57
N SER A 206 0.09 9.12 10.37
CA SER A 206 0.91 8.55 9.29
C SER A 206 0.25 8.63 7.90
N ILE A 207 -0.98 9.13 7.79
CA ILE A 207 -1.64 9.33 6.49
C ILE A 207 -1.02 10.55 5.82
N SER A 208 -0.57 10.42 4.58
CA SER A 208 0.25 11.41 3.87
C SER A 208 -0.33 12.84 3.92
N PHE A 209 -1.61 13.01 3.60
CA PHE A 209 -2.25 14.32 3.62
C PHE A 209 -2.57 14.82 5.04
N ILE A 210 -2.64 13.96 6.05
CA ILE A 210 -2.74 14.36 7.47
C ILE A 210 -1.37 14.79 7.99
N ALA A 211 -0.29 14.11 7.61
CA ALA A 211 1.07 14.46 7.98
C ALA A 211 1.48 15.87 7.51
N THR A 212 0.87 16.35 6.42
CA THR A 212 1.12 17.70 5.86
C THR A 212 0.21 18.80 6.39
N LEU A 213 -0.74 18.49 7.26
CA LEU A 213 -1.60 19.50 7.89
C LEU A 213 -0.80 20.44 8.82
N PRO A 214 -1.20 21.71 8.93
CA PRO A 214 -0.70 22.60 9.98
C PRO A 214 -0.82 21.95 11.36
N ASP A 215 0.13 22.20 12.25
CA ASP A 215 0.20 21.55 13.57
C ASP A 215 -1.08 21.76 14.39
N GLU A 216 -1.70 22.93 14.31
CA GLU A 216 -2.95 23.23 15.01
C GLU A 216 -4.10 22.39 14.49
N GLU A 217 -4.30 22.30 13.16
CA GLU A 217 -5.36 21.49 12.55
C GLU A 217 -5.16 20.01 12.86
N ARG A 218 -3.91 19.54 12.75
CA ARG A 218 -3.55 18.16 13.08
C ARG A 218 -3.84 17.85 14.55
N SER A 219 -3.53 18.78 15.47
CA SER A 219 -3.80 18.61 16.90
C SER A 219 -5.29 18.52 17.20
N VAL A 220 -6.11 19.35 16.56
CA VAL A 220 -7.58 19.32 16.68
C VAL A 220 -8.09 17.94 16.21
N LEU A 221 -7.70 17.49 15.02
CA LEU A 221 -8.09 16.19 14.49
C LEU A 221 -7.72 15.05 15.44
N MET A 222 -6.51 15.05 16.00
CA MET A 222 -6.07 13.99 16.93
C MET A 222 -6.88 14.01 18.24
N ASN A 223 -7.33 15.18 18.70
CA ASN A 223 -8.21 15.28 19.87
C ASN A 223 -9.62 14.74 19.57
N GLU A 224 -10.18 15.02 18.39
CA GLU A 224 -11.46 14.45 17.95
C GLU A 224 -11.38 12.91 17.87
N VAL A 225 -10.27 12.35 17.34
CA VAL A 225 -10.05 10.90 17.32
C VAL A 225 -9.99 10.32 18.75
N ARG A 226 -9.29 10.98 19.69
CA ARG A 226 -9.27 10.55 21.10
C ARG A 226 -10.67 10.55 21.72
N HIS A 227 -11.45 11.56 21.41
CA HIS A 227 -12.83 11.68 21.92
C HIS A 227 -13.70 10.53 21.43
N ILE A 228 -13.66 10.19 20.14
CA ILE A 228 -14.38 9.03 19.60
C ILE A 228 -14.00 7.75 20.33
N VAL A 229 -12.70 7.51 20.56
CA VAL A 229 -12.25 6.30 21.27
C VAL A 229 -12.75 6.28 22.71
N ALA A 230 -12.72 7.42 23.41
CA ALA A 230 -13.20 7.50 24.80
C ALA A 230 -14.71 7.22 24.92
N GLU A 231 -15.49 7.63 23.92
CA GLU A 231 -16.93 7.37 23.87
C GLU A 231 -17.28 5.93 23.49
N GLU A 232 -16.62 5.39 22.46
CA GLU A 232 -17.00 4.13 21.84
C GLU A 232 -16.33 2.90 22.47
N LEU A 233 -15.16 3.10 23.10
CA LEU A 233 -14.33 2.04 23.72
C LEU A 233 -13.98 2.39 25.18
N PRO A 234 -14.97 2.72 26.04
CA PRO A 234 -14.69 3.19 27.38
C PRO A 234 -13.92 2.16 28.21
N GLY A 235 -12.84 2.60 28.88
CA GLY A 235 -12.01 1.76 29.75
C GLY A 235 -11.10 0.75 29.04
N GLN A 236 -11.09 0.71 27.72
CA GLN A 236 -10.20 -0.18 26.98
C GLN A 236 -8.81 0.47 26.78
N ALA A 237 -7.82 0.05 27.56
CA ALA A 237 -6.43 0.50 27.39
C ALA A 237 -5.80 -0.02 26.07
N ARG A 238 -6.24 -1.18 25.61
CA ARG A 238 -5.82 -1.80 24.32
C ARG A 238 -7.05 -2.30 23.59
N PHE A 239 -7.04 -2.11 22.28
CA PHE A 239 -8.09 -2.56 21.38
C PHE A 239 -7.49 -2.94 20.01
N ALA A 240 -8.28 -3.42 19.11
CA ALA A 240 -7.84 -3.70 17.74
C ALA A 240 -8.51 -2.74 16.77
N ILE A 241 -7.73 -2.12 15.87
CA ILE A 241 -8.27 -1.46 14.69
C ILE A 241 -8.66 -2.57 13.71
N PRO A 242 -9.95 -2.74 13.40
CA PRO A 242 -10.37 -3.71 12.41
C PRO A 242 -10.03 -3.21 11.00
N TYR A 243 -9.52 -4.13 10.17
CA TYR A 243 -9.21 -3.89 8.76
C TYR A 243 -9.86 -4.96 7.88
N VAL A 244 -10.07 -4.60 6.64
CA VAL A 244 -10.18 -5.53 5.52
C VAL A 244 -8.92 -5.41 4.67
N THR A 245 -8.36 -6.53 4.26
CA THR A 245 -7.27 -6.58 3.29
C THR A 245 -7.87 -6.97 1.95
N ASP A 246 -7.94 -6.00 1.06
CA ASP A 246 -8.37 -6.20 -0.32
C ASP A 246 -7.18 -6.67 -1.15
N ILE A 247 -7.33 -7.80 -1.83
CA ILE A 247 -6.34 -8.32 -2.77
C ILE A 247 -6.96 -8.43 -4.17
N PHE A 248 -6.18 -8.00 -5.17
CA PHE A 248 -6.56 -8.08 -6.58
C PHE A 248 -5.42 -8.70 -7.36
N TRP A 249 -5.74 -9.39 -8.44
CA TRP A 249 -4.73 -9.92 -9.34
C TRP A 249 -5.26 -10.05 -10.77
N SER A 250 -4.34 -10.01 -11.70
CA SER A 250 -4.60 -10.26 -13.10
C SER A 250 -3.36 -10.85 -13.78
N HIS A 251 -3.54 -11.47 -14.94
CA HIS A 251 -2.44 -12.05 -15.71
C HIS A 251 -2.25 -11.28 -17.01
N ARG A 252 -0.99 -11.12 -17.39
CA ARG A 252 -0.60 -10.56 -18.69
C ARG A 252 -1.15 -11.45 -19.79
N MET A 253 -1.94 -10.86 -20.69
CA MET A 253 -2.33 -11.50 -21.95
C MET A 253 -1.20 -11.37 -22.98
N GLY A 254 -1.14 -12.30 -23.89
CA GLY A 254 -0.13 -12.37 -24.94
C GLY A 254 -0.20 -11.23 -25.95
#